data_3d7a844ba916cfe5b69f9e90e860102b
#
_entry.id   3d7a844ba916cfe5b69f9e90e860102b
#
_cell.length_a   1.000
_cell.length_b   1.000
_cell.length_c   1.000
_cell.angle_alpha   90.00
_cell.angle_beta   90.00
_cell.angle_gamma   90.00
#
_symmetry.space_group_name_H-M   'P 1'
#
loop_
_entity.id
_entity.type
_entity.pdbx_description
1 polymer ?
#
loop_
_entity_poly.entity_id
_entity_poly.type
_entity_poly.pdbx_seq_one_letter_code
_entity_poly.pdbx_strand_id
1 'polypeptide(L)'
;MEFFDFDNNEARQLGKGLDEQLTRFLREHPDTSLIIIDTLQKVREVGGDNYSYASDYQIITRLKTFADTYGICLMVVHHTRKQKADDAFDMISGTNGLMGAADGAFLLQKEKRTSDATTLEVSGRDQQDQRLYLKRNEEKLCWDLDRIETKLWEAPPEPLLEEVAKRITADCPEWSGSPTELCGFLGVDMKANTLTKTLNVNAGRLLQEYGIQYWNKRSHAGRLVGLRLAQRDDA
;
A
#
# COMPACT_ATOMS: atom_id res chain seq x y z
N MET A 1 33.23 -2.67 1.90
CA MET A 1 32.12 -2.07 1.14
C MET A 1 32.62 -0.70 0.70
N GLU A 2 32.81 -0.55 -0.59
CA GLU A 2 33.28 0.70 -1.17
C GLU A 2 32.05 1.50 -1.60
N PHE A 3 32.06 2.80 -1.32
CA PHE A 3 31.05 3.74 -1.75
C PHE A 3 31.64 4.62 -2.84
N PHE A 4 30.97 4.68 -3.97
CA PHE A 4 31.29 5.60 -5.04
C PHE A 4 30.20 6.67 -5.07
N ASP A 5 30.58 7.92 -4.85
CA ASP A 5 29.67 9.05 -4.95
C ASP A 5 29.81 9.69 -6.33
N PHE A 6 28.72 9.75 -7.07
CA PHE A 6 28.66 10.55 -8.28
C PHE A 6 28.36 11.98 -7.88
N ASP A 7 29.24 12.90 -8.17
CA ASP A 7 28.97 14.32 -7.99
C ASP A 7 27.64 14.69 -8.67
N ASN A 8 26.79 15.40 -7.93
CA ASN A 8 25.44 15.77 -8.32
C ASN A 8 25.30 16.46 -9.70
N ASN A 9 26.41 16.95 -10.26
CA ASN A 9 26.47 17.62 -11.55
C ASN A 9 26.69 16.65 -12.72
N GLU A 10 27.03 15.40 -12.48
CA GLU A 10 27.39 14.44 -13.53
C GLU A 10 26.29 13.43 -13.86
N ALA A 11 25.26 13.27 -13.01
CA ALA A 11 24.18 12.33 -13.28
C ALA A 11 23.34 12.76 -14.49
N ARG A 12 23.32 11.93 -15.52
CA ARG A 12 22.51 12.14 -16.73
C ARG A 12 21.06 11.76 -16.50
N GLN A 13 20.17 12.27 -17.35
CA GLN A 13 18.75 11.92 -17.30
C GLN A 13 18.48 10.62 -18.06
N LEU A 14 17.40 9.93 -17.67
CA LEU A 14 16.80 8.84 -18.45
C LEU A 14 16.51 9.34 -19.87
N GLY A 15 16.89 8.57 -20.90
CA GLY A 15 16.77 9.00 -22.29
C GLY A 15 17.85 9.96 -22.78
N LYS A 16 18.72 10.46 -21.91
CA LYS A 16 19.84 11.37 -22.25
C LYS A 16 21.20 10.85 -21.78
N GLY A 17 21.37 9.55 -21.72
CA GLY A 17 22.65 8.89 -21.49
C GLY A 17 22.88 8.37 -20.08
N LEU A 18 21.84 8.25 -19.23
CA LEU A 18 21.96 7.63 -17.91
C LEU A 18 22.35 6.14 -18.04
N ASP A 19 21.73 5.43 -18.96
CA ASP A 19 21.99 3.99 -19.16
C ASP A 19 23.43 3.73 -19.56
N GLU A 20 23.99 4.56 -20.46
CA GLU A 20 25.39 4.49 -20.88
C GLU A 20 26.33 4.84 -19.71
N GLN A 21 25.96 5.81 -18.91
CA GLN A 21 26.72 6.21 -17.70
C GLN A 21 26.77 5.08 -16.69
N LEU A 22 25.65 4.48 -16.36
CA LEU A 22 25.55 3.34 -15.45
C LEU A 22 26.27 2.12 -16.00
N THR A 23 26.12 1.84 -17.28
CA THR A 23 26.82 0.72 -17.96
C THR A 23 28.34 0.88 -17.90
N ARG A 24 28.84 2.10 -18.13
CA ARG A 24 30.28 2.39 -18.03
C ARG A 24 30.76 2.16 -16.60
N PHE A 25 30.01 2.68 -15.62
CA PHE A 25 30.34 2.51 -14.20
C PHE A 25 30.44 1.03 -13.80
N LEU A 26 29.46 0.19 -14.22
CA LEU A 26 29.47 -1.25 -13.93
C LEU A 26 30.64 -2.00 -14.59
N ARG A 27 31.14 -1.52 -15.74
CA ARG A 27 32.35 -2.08 -16.36
C ARG A 27 33.62 -1.74 -15.58
N GLU A 28 33.68 -0.54 -15.02
CA GLU A 28 34.80 -0.07 -14.19
C GLU A 28 34.76 -0.68 -12.78
N HIS A 29 33.54 -1.03 -12.29
CA HIS A 29 33.27 -1.58 -10.96
C HIS A 29 32.43 -2.86 -11.03
N PRO A 30 32.97 -3.99 -11.48
CA PRO A 30 32.22 -5.22 -11.76
C PRO A 30 31.62 -5.90 -10.52
N ASP A 31 32.13 -5.59 -9.32
CA ASP A 31 31.63 -6.12 -8.04
C ASP A 31 30.44 -5.31 -7.46
N THR A 32 29.92 -4.33 -8.21
CA THR A 32 28.78 -3.54 -7.79
C THR A 32 27.53 -4.41 -7.69
N SER A 33 26.91 -4.44 -6.52
CA SER A 33 25.66 -5.17 -6.26
C SER A 33 24.47 -4.25 -6.00
N LEU A 34 24.70 -2.97 -5.66
CA LEU A 34 23.69 -1.99 -5.37
C LEU A 34 24.04 -0.63 -5.96
N ILE A 35 23.09 -0.02 -6.66
CA ILE A 35 23.14 1.37 -7.10
C ILE A 35 21.98 2.12 -6.44
N ILE A 36 22.24 3.29 -5.86
CA ILE A 36 21.23 4.15 -5.25
C ILE A 36 21.10 5.44 -6.06
N ILE A 37 19.88 5.73 -6.49
CA ILE A 37 19.54 6.98 -7.18
C ILE A 37 18.78 7.89 -6.20
N ASP A 38 19.41 8.95 -5.72
CA ASP A 38 18.80 9.96 -4.86
C ASP A 38 18.80 11.33 -5.58
N THR A 39 17.69 11.72 -6.16
CA THR A 39 16.34 11.15 -6.18
C THR A 39 15.90 10.89 -7.62
N LEU A 40 14.81 10.12 -7.81
CA LEU A 40 14.21 9.90 -9.13
C LEU A 40 14.03 11.19 -9.92
N GLN A 41 13.66 12.29 -9.26
CA GLN A 41 13.45 13.59 -9.88
C GLN A 41 14.70 14.15 -10.58
N LYS A 42 15.90 13.80 -10.12
CA LYS A 42 17.18 14.23 -10.71
C LYS A 42 17.43 13.58 -12.07
N VAL A 43 17.09 12.30 -12.16
CA VAL A 43 17.33 11.50 -13.37
C VAL A 43 16.11 11.42 -14.30
N ARG A 44 14.96 11.94 -13.86
CA ARG A 44 13.76 11.99 -14.68
C ARG A 44 13.94 12.95 -15.84
N GLU A 45 13.48 12.57 -17.03
CA GLU A 45 13.53 13.43 -18.21
C GLU A 45 12.67 14.68 -18.00
N VAL A 46 13.27 15.87 -18.14
CA VAL A 46 12.56 17.15 -18.06
C VAL A 46 12.02 17.50 -19.45
N GLY A 47 10.73 17.42 -19.62
CA GLY A 47 10.08 17.90 -20.85
C GLY A 47 8.79 17.15 -21.16
N GLY A 48 7.68 17.87 -21.06
CA GLY A 48 6.35 17.45 -21.45
C GLY A 48 5.38 17.33 -20.28
N ASP A 49 4.10 17.63 -20.54
CA ASP A 49 2.95 17.55 -19.61
C ASP A 49 2.62 16.12 -19.12
N ASN A 50 3.59 15.20 -19.15
CA ASN A 50 3.35 13.78 -19.02
C ASN A 50 3.70 13.21 -17.63
N TYR A 51 3.11 13.76 -16.57
CA TYR A 51 2.93 13.05 -15.32
C TYR A 51 1.73 12.10 -15.46
N SER A 52 1.88 11.03 -16.24
CA SER A 52 0.85 10.03 -16.43
C SER A 52 1.28 8.70 -15.80
N TYR A 53 0.30 7.85 -15.49
CA TYR A 53 0.55 6.49 -15.05
C TYR A 53 1.50 5.73 -16.01
N ALA A 54 1.26 5.84 -17.32
CA ALA A 54 2.07 5.18 -18.34
C ALA A 54 3.53 5.67 -18.34
N SER A 55 3.76 6.98 -18.18
CA SER A 55 5.11 7.54 -18.10
C SER A 55 5.85 7.06 -16.85
N ASP A 56 5.21 7.09 -15.68
CA ASP A 56 5.80 6.63 -14.43
C ASP A 56 6.12 5.13 -14.48
N TYR A 57 5.20 4.33 -15.01
CA TYR A 57 5.39 2.90 -15.20
C TYR A 57 6.58 2.60 -16.14
N GLN A 58 6.70 3.31 -17.25
CA GLN A 58 7.80 3.15 -18.21
C GLN A 58 9.16 3.49 -17.61
N ILE A 59 9.24 4.56 -16.79
CA ILE A 59 10.48 4.95 -16.12
C ILE A 59 10.98 3.82 -15.22
N ILE A 60 10.13 3.30 -14.34
CA ILE A 60 10.54 2.22 -13.43
C ILE A 60 10.80 0.92 -14.19
N THR A 61 10.00 0.59 -15.21
CA THR A 61 10.24 -0.58 -16.07
C THR A 61 11.62 -0.53 -16.72
N ARG A 62 12.04 0.64 -17.21
CA ARG A 62 13.36 0.82 -17.83
C ARG A 62 14.49 0.60 -16.82
N LEU A 63 14.37 1.21 -15.63
CA LEU A 63 15.34 1.04 -14.54
C LEU A 63 15.39 -0.41 -14.05
N LYS A 64 14.23 -1.07 -13.92
CA LYS A 64 14.15 -2.48 -13.58
C LYS A 64 14.81 -3.35 -14.64
N THR A 65 14.52 -3.16 -15.91
CA THR A 65 15.16 -3.91 -17.01
C THR A 65 16.68 -3.77 -16.96
N PHE A 66 17.18 -2.57 -16.64
CA PHE A 66 18.61 -2.35 -16.46
C PHE A 66 19.14 -3.17 -15.28
N ALA A 67 18.49 -3.10 -14.11
CA ALA A 67 18.89 -3.85 -12.92
C ALA A 67 18.91 -5.38 -13.18
N ASP A 68 17.86 -5.91 -13.80
CA ASP A 68 17.73 -7.33 -14.16
C ASP A 68 18.82 -7.75 -15.16
N THR A 69 19.15 -6.91 -16.14
CA THR A 69 20.18 -7.20 -17.16
C THR A 69 21.58 -7.36 -16.55
N TYR A 70 21.89 -6.55 -15.55
CA TYR A 70 23.21 -6.57 -14.90
C TYR A 70 23.24 -7.36 -13.59
N GLY A 71 22.11 -7.91 -13.14
CA GLY A 71 22.00 -8.69 -11.91
C GLY A 71 22.30 -7.90 -10.64
N ILE A 72 21.91 -6.62 -10.62
CA ILE A 72 22.13 -5.68 -9.50
C ILE A 72 20.82 -5.26 -8.84
N CYS A 73 20.90 -4.79 -7.60
CA CYS A 73 19.82 -4.05 -6.98
C CYS A 73 19.91 -2.56 -7.36
N LEU A 74 18.78 -1.97 -7.77
CA LEU A 74 18.68 -0.55 -8.05
C LEU A 74 17.66 0.07 -7.10
N MET A 75 18.12 0.87 -6.14
CA MET A 75 17.27 1.59 -5.19
C MET A 75 17.03 3.00 -5.67
N VAL A 76 15.77 3.39 -5.78
CA VAL A 76 15.37 4.73 -6.22
C VAL A 76 14.70 5.47 -5.08
N VAL A 77 15.33 6.56 -4.63
CA VAL A 77 14.75 7.43 -3.60
C VAL A 77 13.76 8.40 -4.23
N HIS A 78 12.60 8.55 -3.60
CA HIS A 78 11.55 9.45 -4.07
C HIS A 78 10.82 10.13 -2.91
N HIS A 79 10.16 11.24 -3.19
CA HIS A 79 9.41 11.99 -2.19
C HIS A 79 7.96 11.49 -2.04
N THR A 80 7.41 11.69 -0.85
CA THR A 80 5.99 11.48 -0.59
C THR A 80 5.19 12.78 -0.75
N ARG A 81 3.89 12.65 -1.08
CA ARG A 81 2.95 13.77 -1.08
C ARG A 81 2.64 14.17 0.36
N LYS A 82 2.28 15.44 0.55
CA LYS A 82 1.84 15.94 1.87
C LYS A 82 0.42 15.49 2.24
N GLN A 83 -0.36 15.05 1.26
CA GLN A 83 -1.74 14.63 1.46
C GLN A 83 -1.76 13.22 2.05
N LYS A 84 -2.52 13.03 3.14
CA LYS A 84 -2.73 11.71 3.73
C LYS A 84 -3.61 10.87 2.82
N ALA A 85 -3.31 9.58 2.74
CA ALA A 85 -4.08 8.57 2.03
C ALA A 85 -4.43 7.44 2.99
N ASP A 86 -5.45 6.64 2.65
CA ASP A 86 -5.86 5.48 3.45
C ASP A 86 -4.79 4.38 3.37
N ASP A 87 -4.22 4.17 2.18
CA ASP A 87 -3.01 3.37 1.99
C ASP A 87 -1.79 4.29 2.03
N ALA A 88 -0.82 3.96 2.89
CA ALA A 88 0.39 4.75 3.05
C ALA A 88 1.21 4.83 1.75
N PHE A 89 1.22 3.78 0.94
CA PHE A 89 1.94 3.75 -0.33
C PHE A 89 1.33 4.67 -1.40
N ASP A 90 0.05 4.99 -1.31
CA ASP A 90 -0.60 6.02 -2.15
C ASP A 90 -0.05 7.43 -1.91
N MET A 91 0.72 7.62 -0.83
CA MET A 91 1.42 8.88 -0.56
C MET A 91 2.68 9.06 -1.39
N ILE A 92 3.19 8.03 -2.07
CA ILE A 92 4.35 8.17 -2.97
C ILE A 92 3.99 9.19 -4.06
N SER A 93 4.86 10.19 -4.23
CA SER A 93 4.64 11.26 -5.21
C SER A 93 4.69 10.71 -6.62
N GLY A 94 3.76 11.11 -7.48
CA GLY A 94 3.61 10.54 -8.82
C GLY A 94 2.31 9.76 -8.95
N THR A 95 2.30 8.74 -9.76
CA THR A 95 1.15 7.85 -9.96
C THR A 95 1.44 6.45 -9.39
N ASN A 96 0.39 5.63 -9.23
CA ASN A 96 0.55 4.22 -8.85
C ASN A 96 1.36 3.39 -9.86
N GLY A 97 1.69 3.99 -11.02
CA GLY A 97 2.59 3.41 -12.02
C GLY A 97 4.01 3.18 -11.50
N LEU A 98 4.50 4.01 -10.57
CA LEU A 98 5.82 3.81 -9.94
C LEU A 98 5.84 2.50 -9.15
N MET A 99 4.82 2.25 -8.34
CA MET A 99 4.69 1.03 -7.53
C MET A 99 4.44 -0.22 -8.39
N GLY A 100 3.65 -0.09 -9.45
CA GLY A 100 3.23 -1.22 -10.29
C GLY A 100 4.38 -1.93 -11.01
N ALA A 101 5.51 -1.26 -11.25
CA ALA A 101 6.67 -1.80 -11.94
C ALA A 101 7.84 -2.13 -10.99
N ALA A 102 7.84 -1.67 -9.75
CA ALA A 102 8.86 -1.98 -8.76
C ALA A 102 8.69 -3.40 -8.18
N ASP A 103 9.78 -4.03 -7.77
CA ASP A 103 9.73 -5.32 -7.06
C ASP A 103 9.37 -5.16 -5.59
N GLY A 104 9.67 -4.00 -5.01
CA GLY A 104 9.30 -3.65 -3.66
C GLY A 104 9.42 -2.16 -3.39
N ALA A 105 8.84 -1.70 -2.29
CA ALA A 105 8.91 -0.33 -1.85
C ALA A 105 9.11 -0.24 -0.33
N PHE A 106 9.83 0.80 0.05
CA PHE A 106 10.09 1.19 1.42
C PHE A 106 9.52 2.59 1.64
N LEU A 107 8.60 2.74 2.58
CA LEU A 107 8.00 4.02 2.92
C LEU A 107 8.42 4.45 4.32
N LEU A 108 9.34 5.41 4.40
CA LEU A 108 9.83 5.96 5.66
C LEU A 108 8.99 7.19 6.04
N GLN A 109 8.31 7.14 7.18
CA GLN A 109 7.41 8.19 7.64
C GLN A 109 7.72 8.63 9.06
N LYS A 110 7.73 9.96 9.28
CA LYS A 110 7.71 10.57 10.61
C LYS A 110 6.34 11.15 10.90
N GLU A 111 5.81 10.89 12.09
CA GLU A 111 4.56 11.50 12.53
C GLU A 111 4.68 13.03 12.64
N LYS A 112 5.80 13.50 13.21
CA LYS A 112 6.16 14.93 13.30
C LYS A 112 7.65 15.10 13.00
N ARG A 113 8.05 16.27 12.50
CA ARG A 113 9.47 16.57 12.21
C ARG A 113 10.38 16.43 13.44
N THR A 114 9.84 16.69 14.62
CA THR A 114 10.54 16.61 15.92
C THR A 114 10.43 15.25 16.57
N SER A 115 9.77 14.26 15.95
CA SER A 115 9.62 12.92 16.52
C SER A 115 10.92 12.13 16.37
N ASP A 116 11.34 11.49 17.44
CA ASP A 116 12.43 10.51 17.43
C ASP A 116 11.97 9.13 16.96
N ALA A 117 10.66 8.94 16.85
CA ALA A 117 10.04 7.74 16.32
C ALA A 117 9.70 7.90 14.84
N THR A 118 9.91 6.83 14.09
CA THR A 118 9.67 6.75 12.65
C THR A 118 9.12 5.38 12.33
N THR A 119 8.25 5.27 11.34
CA THR A 119 7.82 3.99 10.78
C THR A 119 8.44 3.77 9.41
N LEU A 120 8.87 2.54 9.14
CA LEU A 120 9.26 2.06 7.84
C LEU A 120 8.28 0.97 7.41
N GLU A 121 7.45 1.26 6.43
CA GLU A 121 6.60 0.25 5.81
C GLU A 121 7.32 -0.36 4.63
N VAL A 122 7.23 -1.69 4.54
CA VAL A 122 7.90 -2.50 3.53
C VAL A 122 6.86 -3.33 2.83
N SER A 123 6.81 -3.23 1.49
CA SER A 123 5.96 -4.07 0.65
C SER A 123 6.75 -4.55 -0.56
N GLY A 124 6.52 -5.78 -0.99
CA GLY A 124 7.24 -6.34 -2.13
C GLY A 124 6.67 -7.68 -2.60
N ARG A 125 7.06 -8.09 -3.81
CA ARG A 125 6.54 -9.31 -4.45
C ARG A 125 6.99 -10.59 -3.75
N ASP A 126 8.24 -10.59 -3.25
CA ASP A 126 8.90 -11.80 -2.74
C ASP A 126 9.08 -11.75 -1.21
N GLN A 127 8.39 -10.83 -0.54
CA GLN A 127 8.47 -10.67 0.90
C GLN A 127 7.10 -10.33 1.50
N GLN A 128 6.90 -10.73 2.74
CA GLN A 128 5.71 -10.37 3.50
C GLN A 128 5.73 -8.87 3.80
N ASP A 129 4.57 -8.21 3.69
CA ASP A 129 4.42 -6.83 4.11
C ASP A 129 4.72 -6.67 5.59
N GLN A 130 5.46 -5.61 5.94
CA GLN A 130 5.95 -5.36 7.28
C GLN A 130 5.87 -3.88 7.61
N ARG A 131 5.63 -3.59 8.88
CA ARG A 131 5.83 -2.26 9.47
C ARG A 131 6.86 -2.34 10.56
N LEU A 132 7.96 -1.62 10.37
CA LEU A 132 9.05 -1.50 11.32
C LEU A 132 8.91 -0.17 12.06
N TYR A 133 8.99 -0.21 13.37
CA TYR A 133 9.07 0.98 14.22
C TYR A 133 10.52 1.23 14.56
N LEU A 134 10.96 2.44 14.26
CA LEU A 134 12.36 2.85 14.34
C LEU A 134 12.52 4.00 15.33
N LYS A 135 13.61 4.00 16.08
CA LYS A 135 14.03 5.11 16.95
C LYS A 135 15.33 5.73 16.47
N ARG A 136 15.40 7.04 16.51
CA ARG A 136 16.61 7.77 16.15
C ARG A 136 17.72 7.49 17.15
N ASN A 137 18.86 7.08 16.63
CA ASN A 137 20.11 7.02 17.38
C ASN A 137 20.94 8.25 17.02
N GLU A 138 21.05 9.19 17.97
CA GLU A 138 21.74 10.46 17.74
C GLU A 138 23.25 10.31 17.67
N GLU A 139 23.82 9.35 18.40
CA GLU A 139 25.27 9.12 18.41
C GLU A 139 25.75 8.53 17.07
N LYS A 140 25.01 7.56 16.56
CA LYS A 140 25.35 6.86 15.30
C LYS A 140 24.75 7.50 14.06
N LEU A 141 23.87 8.49 14.24
CA LEU A 141 23.10 9.15 13.17
C LEU A 141 22.32 8.18 12.28
N CYS A 142 21.86 7.06 12.87
CA CYS A 142 21.09 6.01 12.20
C CYS A 142 19.74 5.78 12.89
N TRP A 143 19.00 4.79 12.42
CA TRP A 143 17.74 4.34 13.00
C TRP A 143 17.93 2.96 13.60
N ASP A 144 17.66 2.81 14.89
CA ASP A 144 17.62 1.52 15.56
C ASP A 144 16.21 0.93 15.45
N LEU A 145 16.12 -0.38 15.22
CA LEU A 145 14.86 -1.11 15.18
C LEU A 145 14.31 -1.26 16.61
N ASP A 146 13.08 -0.77 16.83
CA ASP A 146 12.36 -0.92 18.10
C ASP A 146 11.47 -2.18 18.09
N ARG A 147 10.61 -2.32 17.07
CA ARG A 147 9.73 -3.49 16.91
C ARG A 147 9.32 -3.69 15.46
N ILE A 148 8.84 -4.91 15.14
CA ILE A 148 8.31 -5.28 13.82
C ILE A 148 6.87 -5.75 13.98
N GLU A 149 5.99 -5.24 13.12
CA GLU A 149 4.65 -5.77 12.89
C GLU A 149 4.62 -6.44 11.52
N THR A 150 4.39 -7.76 11.52
CA THR A 150 4.32 -8.58 10.29
C THR A 150 2.90 -8.84 9.81
N LYS A 151 1.89 -8.57 10.66
CA LYS A 151 0.48 -8.55 10.27
C LYS A 151 0.08 -7.11 10.00
N LEU A 152 0.40 -6.63 8.81
CA LEU A 152 -0.19 -5.42 8.26
C LEU A 152 -1.61 -5.74 7.84
N TRP A 153 -2.55 -5.02 8.45
CA TRP A 153 -3.99 -5.08 8.18
C TRP A 153 -4.75 -6.27 8.82
N GLU A 154 -4.85 -6.32 10.12
CA GLU A 154 -6.20 -6.43 10.65
C GLU A 154 -6.83 -5.06 10.41
N ALA A 155 -7.73 -4.97 9.42
CA ALA A 155 -8.51 -3.77 9.21
C ALA A 155 -9.12 -3.39 10.57
N PRO A 156 -9.09 -2.09 10.95
CA PRO A 156 -9.61 -1.68 12.25
C PRO A 156 -11.00 -2.28 12.43
N PRO A 157 -11.36 -2.72 13.65
CA PRO A 157 -12.66 -3.31 13.92
C PRO A 157 -13.73 -2.37 13.38
N GLU A 158 -14.57 -2.88 12.49
CA GLU A 158 -15.72 -2.13 11.98
C GLU A 158 -16.89 -2.37 12.94
N PRO A 159 -17.28 -1.41 13.76
CA PRO A 159 -18.29 -1.61 14.80
C PRO A 159 -19.59 -2.16 14.26
N LEU A 160 -19.93 -1.84 13.00
CA LEU A 160 -21.14 -2.37 12.35
C LEU A 160 -21.06 -3.89 12.13
N LEU A 161 -19.88 -4.43 11.77
CA LEU A 161 -19.72 -5.87 11.56
C LEU A 161 -19.83 -6.64 12.88
N GLU A 162 -19.32 -6.06 13.97
CA GLU A 162 -19.47 -6.64 15.30
C GLU A 162 -20.95 -6.67 15.73
N GLU A 163 -21.71 -5.60 15.48
CA GLU A 163 -23.15 -5.57 15.78
C GLU A 163 -23.92 -6.59 14.94
N VAL A 164 -23.55 -6.79 13.68
CA VAL A 164 -24.12 -7.85 12.83
C VAL A 164 -23.80 -9.23 13.43
N ALA A 165 -22.55 -9.47 13.83
CA ALA A 165 -22.12 -10.75 14.39
C ALA A 165 -22.81 -11.10 15.72
N LYS A 166 -23.12 -10.09 16.54
CA LYS A 166 -23.89 -10.27 17.78
C LYS A 166 -25.35 -10.70 17.51
N ARG A 167 -25.92 -10.33 16.38
CA ARG A 167 -27.34 -10.61 16.04
C ARG A 167 -27.54 -11.84 15.18
N ILE A 168 -26.58 -12.14 14.31
CA ILE A 168 -26.64 -13.32 13.42
C ILE A 168 -25.80 -14.42 14.07
N THR A 169 -26.50 -15.35 14.69
CA THR A 169 -25.92 -16.46 15.49
C THR A 169 -26.58 -17.78 15.10
N ALA A 170 -26.17 -18.88 15.71
CA ALA A 170 -26.81 -20.18 15.51
C ALA A 170 -28.31 -20.16 15.86
N ASP A 171 -28.72 -19.34 16.84
CA ASP A 171 -30.13 -19.19 17.26
C ASP A 171 -30.92 -18.29 16.30
N CYS A 172 -30.24 -17.37 15.59
CA CYS A 172 -30.84 -16.49 14.58
C CYS A 172 -29.96 -16.48 13.33
N PRO A 173 -29.96 -17.57 12.53
CA PRO A 173 -28.98 -17.78 11.45
C PRO A 173 -29.24 -16.96 10.20
N GLU A 174 -30.42 -16.38 10.06
CA GLU A 174 -30.80 -15.61 8.87
C GLU A 174 -31.72 -14.45 9.25
N TRP A 175 -31.51 -13.33 8.58
CA TRP A 175 -32.38 -12.16 8.64
C TRP A 175 -32.52 -11.52 7.28
N SER A 176 -33.70 -11.00 6.92
CA SER A 176 -33.92 -10.20 5.71
C SER A 176 -35.02 -9.16 5.91
N GLY A 177 -34.85 -8.02 5.24
CA GLY A 177 -35.79 -6.90 5.32
C GLY A 177 -35.30 -5.68 4.55
N SER A 178 -35.98 -4.55 4.74
CA SER A 178 -35.51 -3.29 4.18
C SER A 178 -34.30 -2.75 4.93
N PRO A 179 -33.50 -1.88 4.32
CA PRO A 179 -32.35 -1.25 5.03
C PRO A 179 -32.73 -0.50 6.31
N THR A 180 -33.91 0.08 6.37
CA THR A 180 -34.41 0.79 7.57
C THR A 180 -34.72 -0.20 8.69
N GLU A 181 -35.36 -1.32 8.36
CA GLU A 181 -35.62 -2.39 9.33
C GLU A 181 -34.33 -3.02 9.83
N LEU A 182 -33.29 -3.10 8.97
CA LEU A 182 -31.95 -3.60 9.40
C LEU A 182 -31.31 -2.68 10.43
N CYS A 183 -31.42 -1.34 10.27
CA CYS A 183 -30.96 -0.40 11.31
C CYS A 183 -31.62 -0.67 12.66
N GLY A 184 -32.95 -0.87 12.66
CA GLY A 184 -33.71 -1.22 13.89
C GLY A 184 -33.31 -2.58 14.47
N PHE A 185 -33.15 -3.59 13.64
CA PHE A 185 -32.72 -4.94 14.05
C PHE A 185 -31.33 -4.94 14.72
N LEU A 186 -30.39 -4.18 14.13
CA LEU A 186 -29.03 -4.05 14.68
C LEU A 186 -28.97 -3.10 15.87
N GLY A 187 -29.97 -2.22 16.06
CA GLY A 187 -29.97 -1.21 17.12
C GLY A 187 -28.98 -0.08 16.87
N VAL A 188 -28.65 0.21 15.61
CA VAL A 188 -27.66 1.22 15.24
C VAL A 188 -28.33 2.54 14.83
N ASP A 189 -27.84 3.67 15.37
CA ASP A 189 -28.29 5.01 15.00
C ASP A 189 -27.51 5.52 13.79
N MET A 190 -27.85 5.00 12.61
CA MET A 190 -27.28 5.45 11.33
C MET A 190 -28.30 5.45 10.20
N LYS A 191 -28.04 6.26 9.17
CA LYS A 191 -28.89 6.31 7.99
C LYS A 191 -28.81 4.98 7.22
N ALA A 192 -29.96 4.47 6.78
CA ALA A 192 -30.07 3.21 6.01
C ALA A 192 -29.16 3.14 4.77
N ASN A 193 -28.94 4.28 4.10
CA ASN A 193 -28.01 4.36 2.96
C ASN A 193 -26.55 4.22 3.39
N THR A 194 -26.15 4.76 4.52
CA THR A 194 -24.80 4.62 5.08
C THR A 194 -24.58 3.17 5.49
N LEU A 195 -25.52 2.57 6.22
CA LEU A 195 -25.48 1.17 6.62
C LEU A 195 -25.27 0.24 5.42
N THR A 196 -26.11 0.37 4.38
CA THR A 196 -25.97 -0.47 3.19
C THR A 196 -24.68 -0.25 2.41
N LYS A 197 -24.15 0.97 2.37
CA LYS A 197 -22.86 1.30 1.76
C LYS A 197 -21.72 0.60 2.53
N THR A 198 -21.71 0.73 3.85
CA THR A 198 -20.71 0.08 4.71
C THR A 198 -20.75 -1.44 4.60
N LEU A 199 -21.93 -2.06 4.64
CA LEU A 199 -22.07 -3.51 4.47
C LEU A 199 -21.66 -3.99 3.07
N ASN A 200 -21.97 -3.25 2.00
CA ASN A 200 -21.51 -3.60 0.66
C ASN A 200 -19.99 -3.61 0.53
N VAL A 201 -19.32 -2.59 1.10
CA VAL A 201 -17.85 -2.49 1.07
C VAL A 201 -17.21 -3.61 1.90
N ASN A 202 -17.80 -3.94 3.05
CA ASN A 202 -17.25 -4.92 3.99
C ASN A 202 -17.88 -6.32 3.88
N ALA A 203 -18.62 -6.63 2.83
CA ALA A 203 -19.29 -7.94 2.68
C ALA A 203 -18.30 -9.12 2.69
N GLY A 204 -17.14 -8.94 2.07
CA GLY A 204 -16.04 -9.93 2.09
C GLY A 204 -15.48 -10.15 3.48
N ARG A 205 -15.23 -9.07 4.23
CA ARG A 205 -14.77 -9.13 5.62
C ARG A 205 -15.80 -9.82 6.52
N LEU A 206 -17.07 -9.47 6.39
CA LEU A 206 -18.16 -10.06 7.18
C LEU A 206 -18.21 -11.58 6.98
N LEU A 207 -17.99 -12.06 5.75
CA LEU A 207 -17.92 -13.48 5.46
C LEU A 207 -16.65 -14.13 6.03
N GLN A 208 -15.48 -13.51 5.86
CA GLN A 208 -14.19 -14.08 6.28
C GLN A 208 -14.00 -14.06 7.81
N GLU A 209 -14.35 -12.96 8.47
CA GLU A 209 -14.12 -12.76 9.91
C GLU A 209 -15.22 -13.41 10.77
N TYR A 210 -16.48 -13.36 10.30
CA TYR A 210 -17.65 -13.77 11.10
C TYR A 210 -18.46 -14.93 10.51
N GLY A 211 -18.12 -15.36 9.29
CA GLY A 211 -18.87 -16.41 8.61
C GLY A 211 -20.29 -15.98 8.21
N ILE A 212 -20.53 -14.68 8.02
CA ILE A 212 -21.85 -14.15 7.71
C ILE A 212 -21.88 -13.62 6.29
N GLN A 213 -22.74 -14.17 5.46
CA GLN A 213 -22.97 -13.72 4.10
C GLN A 213 -23.99 -12.58 4.08
N TYR A 214 -23.61 -11.45 3.47
CA TYR A 214 -24.48 -10.33 3.20
C TYR A 214 -24.89 -10.30 1.74
N TRP A 215 -26.17 -10.00 1.47
CA TRP A 215 -26.66 -9.79 0.12
C TRP A 215 -27.62 -8.59 0.05
N ASN A 216 -27.74 -8.02 -1.15
CA ASN A 216 -28.54 -6.84 -1.42
C ASN A 216 -29.20 -6.99 -2.79
N LYS A 217 -30.51 -6.87 -2.85
CA LYS A 217 -31.32 -6.97 -4.08
C LYS A 217 -32.22 -5.73 -4.20
N ARG A 218 -32.38 -5.25 -5.41
CA ARG A 218 -33.33 -4.18 -5.73
C ARG A 218 -34.51 -4.76 -6.46
N SER A 219 -35.73 -4.48 -6.01
CA SER A 219 -37.00 -4.88 -6.64
C SER A 219 -37.86 -3.65 -6.93
N HIS A 220 -38.97 -3.85 -7.66
CA HIS A 220 -39.96 -2.79 -7.86
C HIS A 220 -40.59 -2.29 -6.54
N ALA A 221 -40.63 -3.14 -5.52
CA ALA A 221 -41.13 -2.78 -4.17
C ALA A 221 -40.11 -2.09 -3.27
N GLY A 222 -38.85 -1.89 -3.74
CA GLY A 222 -37.80 -1.25 -2.98
C GLY A 222 -36.52 -2.09 -2.87
N ARG A 223 -35.64 -1.69 -1.98
CA ARG A 223 -34.37 -2.37 -1.70
C ARG A 223 -34.58 -3.40 -0.58
N LEU A 224 -34.17 -4.64 -0.82
CA LEU A 224 -34.15 -5.72 0.15
C LEU A 224 -32.70 -6.12 0.44
N VAL A 225 -32.38 -6.28 1.71
CA VAL A 225 -31.05 -6.74 2.18
C VAL A 225 -31.22 -7.94 3.08
N GLY A 226 -30.20 -8.79 3.14
CA GLY A 226 -30.23 -9.94 4.02
C GLY A 226 -28.84 -10.34 4.50
N LEU A 227 -28.85 -11.04 5.62
CA LEU A 227 -27.72 -11.59 6.32
C LEU A 227 -27.99 -13.06 6.58
N ARG A 228 -27.01 -13.94 6.38
CA ARG A 228 -27.12 -15.36 6.63
C ARG A 228 -25.80 -15.90 7.19
N LEU A 229 -25.87 -16.70 8.23
CA LEU A 229 -24.73 -17.45 8.72
C LEU A 229 -24.34 -18.49 7.66
N ALA A 230 -23.10 -18.46 7.20
CA ALA A 230 -22.58 -19.43 6.24
C ALA A 230 -22.49 -20.80 6.91
N GLN A 231 -23.07 -21.83 6.27
CA GLN A 231 -22.84 -23.21 6.70
C GLN A 231 -21.36 -23.53 6.46
N ARG A 232 -20.65 -23.99 7.48
CA ARG A 232 -19.35 -24.63 7.26
C ARG A 232 -19.66 -25.93 6.50
N ASP A 233 -19.33 -25.96 5.21
CA ASP A 233 -19.20 -27.24 4.53
C ASP A 233 -18.06 -27.98 5.23
N ASP A 234 -18.39 -29.07 5.86
CA ASP A 234 -17.41 -30.04 6.37
C ASP A 234 -16.67 -30.60 5.14
N ALA A 235 -15.42 -30.13 4.93
CA ALA A 235 -14.49 -30.70 3.98
C ALA A 235 -13.44 -31.54 4.67
#